data_42461fd74119504713c1cdd7e1a7dd13
#
_entry.id   42461fd74119504713c1cdd7e1a7dd13
#
_cell.length_a   1.000
_cell.length_b   1.000
_cell.length_c   1.000
_cell.angle_alpha   90.00
_cell.angle_beta   90.00
_cell.angle_gamma   90.00
#
_symmetry.space_group_name_H-M   'P 1'
#
loop_
_entity.id
_entity.type
_entity.pdbx_description
1 polymer ?
#
loop_
_entity_poly.entity_id
_entity_poly.type
_entity_poly.pdbx_seq_one_letter_code
_entity_poly.pdbx_strand_id
1 'polypeptide(L)'
;MPSCLALIWDPADPDAAAAASDIDRCVRRGAPEAARHAVSAGCVLHDLTSGTTGRHVLSIPAGEVSGAVFGRLFRRACARIPVPPLAILDQEAGRRIASSRGASLMTDYWGAYLAFLACSDGTVVLTEPTSSIPCFYCQTRGVTLVFSHLEVCPLPDWIRFDPDLDFIANLLAYDKIQPGQSGLRGVRELAGGCRLHVSGGRVRKEALWDPRQVARNALEPAPEEAAACLRETTSCVVRTWGQACPHLALNLSGGLDSAIVAACLMQEPGALDMRAVHFILRGGDPPEAAQARAVARDLGIELAECLIDPADPLPPPDCHPLSARPFREFLGRRADAERRQALGLAGRTVFTGQGGDHLFLETRDPLIFADYLRRHGPGRRAAHELLAAARVSGGSVWQVLAESLSQVLAGPRETSAIRSIRERQTGLNRLTHERLNASDLLPVWACAPEGLPPAKFAQVSGLAHMIQIRESLALPGTDETVHPLISQPLVELCLQLPTYLLCHGGRGRGLVRQAFAGRLPDQIRLRRSKGDASRFYIEQLKANRDLLADTLMNGALVANGLINRADVEAALRPGSYGVDTFGRMILVCYVIEAWLGRWTR
;
A
#
# COMPACT_ATOMS: atom_id res chain seq x y z
N MET A 1 -9.18 8.02 10.18
CA MET A 1 -8.58 7.94 8.84
C MET A 1 -9.15 8.98 7.92
N PRO A 2 -8.34 9.62 7.06
CA PRO A 2 -8.84 10.56 6.07
C PRO A 2 -9.81 9.87 5.10
N SER A 3 -11.05 10.32 5.06
CA SER A 3 -12.12 9.73 4.25
C SER A 3 -12.91 10.82 3.56
N CYS A 4 -13.16 10.64 2.26
CA CYS A 4 -13.89 11.65 1.49
C CYS A 4 -14.85 11.04 0.46
N LEU A 5 -15.82 11.85 0.08
CA LEU A 5 -16.70 11.66 -1.07
C LEU A 5 -16.78 12.95 -1.85
N ALA A 6 -16.48 12.90 -3.15
CA ALA A 6 -16.71 14.02 -4.04
C ALA A 6 -17.76 13.67 -5.09
N LEU A 7 -18.60 14.64 -5.40
CA LEU A 7 -19.64 14.60 -6.43
C LEU A 7 -19.21 15.53 -7.54
N ILE A 8 -19.12 15.03 -8.78
CA ILE A 8 -18.74 15.81 -9.96
C ILE A 8 -19.82 15.62 -11.03
N TRP A 9 -20.39 16.71 -11.50
CA TRP A 9 -21.46 16.70 -12.50
C TRP A 9 -21.34 17.91 -13.43
N ASP A 10 -22.06 17.86 -14.56
CA ASP A 10 -22.25 19.02 -15.42
C ASP A 10 -23.38 19.89 -14.84
N PRO A 11 -23.11 21.12 -14.38
CA PRO A 11 -24.16 21.98 -13.85
C PRO A 11 -25.19 22.44 -14.89
N ALA A 12 -24.89 22.31 -16.17
CA ALA A 12 -25.84 22.59 -17.27
C ALA A 12 -26.81 21.42 -17.54
N ASP A 13 -26.53 20.23 -17.00
CA ASP A 13 -27.42 19.07 -17.05
C ASP A 13 -28.36 19.06 -15.83
N PRO A 14 -29.67 19.36 -15.98
CA PRO A 14 -30.58 19.45 -14.85
C PRO A 14 -30.81 18.10 -14.14
N ASP A 15 -30.76 16.98 -14.88
CA ASP A 15 -30.94 15.65 -14.29
C ASP A 15 -29.73 15.25 -13.44
N ALA A 16 -28.53 15.53 -13.93
CA ALA A 16 -27.30 15.33 -13.19
C ALA A 16 -27.23 16.23 -11.94
N ALA A 17 -27.64 17.49 -12.04
CA ALA A 17 -27.69 18.41 -10.92
C ALA A 17 -28.72 17.98 -9.87
N ALA A 18 -29.88 17.48 -10.26
CA ALA A 18 -30.89 16.92 -9.36
C ALA A 18 -30.36 15.67 -8.63
N ALA A 19 -29.73 14.76 -9.37
CA ALA A 19 -29.11 13.56 -8.78
C ALA A 19 -27.99 13.93 -7.80
N ALA A 20 -27.10 14.85 -8.14
CA ALA A 20 -26.05 15.35 -7.26
C ALA A 20 -26.62 15.98 -5.97
N SER A 21 -27.69 16.79 -6.10
CA SER A 21 -28.37 17.41 -4.95
C SER A 21 -29.00 16.36 -4.02
N ASP A 22 -29.56 15.29 -4.56
CA ASP A 22 -30.14 14.20 -3.77
C ASP A 22 -29.06 13.44 -2.99
N ILE A 23 -27.94 13.12 -3.65
CA ILE A 23 -26.79 12.50 -2.98
C ILE A 23 -26.24 13.42 -1.91
N ASP A 24 -25.98 14.71 -2.20
CA ASP A 24 -25.49 15.71 -1.24
C ASP A 24 -26.39 15.80 0.00
N ARG A 25 -27.71 15.73 -0.20
CA ARG A 25 -28.71 15.73 0.89
C ARG A 25 -28.60 14.46 1.74
N CYS A 26 -28.42 13.30 1.10
CA CYS A 26 -28.26 12.03 1.78
C CYS A 26 -26.98 12.03 2.64
N VAL A 27 -25.87 12.52 2.10
CA VAL A 27 -24.60 12.65 2.83
C VAL A 27 -24.76 13.56 4.04
N ARG A 28 -25.37 14.74 3.90
CA ARG A 28 -25.59 15.68 5.02
C ARG A 28 -26.51 15.12 6.12
N ARG A 29 -27.43 14.24 5.77
CA ARG A 29 -28.29 13.56 6.77
C ARG A 29 -27.57 12.41 7.47
N GLY A 30 -26.82 11.61 6.73
CA GLY A 30 -26.15 10.42 7.25
C GLY A 30 -24.81 10.70 7.94
N ALA A 31 -24.17 11.83 7.61
CA ALA A 31 -22.93 12.30 8.19
C ALA A 31 -22.99 13.80 8.51
N PRO A 32 -23.76 14.22 9.53
CA PRO A 32 -23.96 15.64 9.84
C PRO A 32 -22.69 16.37 10.29
N GLU A 33 -21.70 15.65 10.78
CA GLU A 33 -20.39 16.18 11.19
C GLU A 33 -19.44 16.43 9.99
N ALA A 34 -19.80 15.92 8.79
CA ALA A 34 -18.94 16.01 7.62
C ALA A 34 -18.81 17.46 7.12
N ALA A 35 -17.57 17.92 6.95
CA ALA A 35 -17.31 19.23 6.36
C ALA A 35 -17.55 19.18 4.85
N ARG A 36 -18.35 20.14 4.34
CA ARG A 36 -18.68 20.27 2.92
C ARG A 36 -17.90 21.42 2.29
N HIS A 37 -17.19 21.12 1.21
CA HIS A 37 -16.39 22.09 0.48
C HIS A 37 -16.88 22.19 -0.98
N ALA A 38 -17.34 23.37 -1.38
CA ALA A 38 -17.67 23.65 -2.77
C ALA A 38 -16.36 23.90 -3.56
N VAL A 39 -15.99 23.00 -4.45
CA VAL A 39 -14.81 23.14 -5.31
C VAL A 39 -15.16 23.98 -6.56
N SER A 40 -16.36 23.74 -7.13
CA SER A 40 -16.91 24.52 -8.25
C SER A 40 -18.43 24.38 -8.28
N ALA A 41 -19.09 25.01 -9.27
CA ALA A 41 -20.53 24.84 -9.50
C ALA A 41 -20.93 23.38 -9.77
N GLY A 42 -20.02 22.58 -10.37
CA GLY A 42 -20.24 21.16 -10.68
C GLY A 42 -19.38 20.20 -9.87
N CYS A 43 -18.79 20.64 -8.73
CA CYS A 43 -17.97 19.77 -7.90
C CYS A 43 -18.09 20.13 -6.41
N VAL A 44 -18.47 19.15 -5.60
CA VAL A 44 -18.55 19.23 -4.14
C VAL A 44 -17.74 18.11 -3.52
N LEU A 45 -16.94 18.45 -2.51
CA LEU A 45 -16.14 17.52 -1.71
C LEU A 45 -16.68 17.47 -0.27
N HIS A 46 -16.98 16.27 0.21
CA HIS A 46 -17.31 16.00 1.62
C HIS A 46 -16.11 15.38 2.31
N ASP A 47 -15.66 15.97 3.40
CA ASP A 47 -14.71 15.36 4.34
C ASP A 47 -15.51 14.52 5.34
N LEU A 48 -15.42 13.20 5.18
CA LEU A 48 -16.09 12.20 6.00
C LEU A 48 -15.19 11.68 7.13
N THR A 49 -14.07 12.35 7.39
CA THR A 49 -13.11 11.94 8.41
C THR A 49 -13.72 12.08 9.80
N SER A 50 -13.84 10.99 10.54
CA SER A 50 -14.38 10.99 11.91
C SER A 50 -13.31 11.34 12.95
N GLY A 51 -13.70 12.10 13.98
CA GLY A 51 -12.96 12.24 15.25
C GLY A 51 -11.69 13.07 15.21
N THR A 52 -11.43 13.86 14.18
CA THR A 52 -10.23 14.69 14.10
C THR A 52 -10.55 16.18 14.14
N THR A 53 -9.77 16.92 14.95
CA THR A 53 -9.79 18.39 15.02
C THR A 53 -9.00 19.06 13.88
N GLY A 54 -8.42 18.27 12.95
CA GLY A 54 -7.57 18.75 11.86
C GLY A 54 -8.37 19.08 10.59
N ARG A 55 -8.04 20.18 9.91
CA ARG A 55 -8.52 20.44 8.56
C ARG A 55 -7.81 19.52 7.59
N HIS A 56 -8.55 18.60 6.96
CA HIS A 56 -8.01 17.72 5.92
C HIS A 56 -8.11 18.32 4.51
N VAL A 57 -8.69 19.51 4.37
CA VAL A 57 -8.89 20.16 3.07
C VAL A 57 -8.13 21.46 3.00
N LEU A 58 -7.23 21.55 2.01
CA LEU A 58 -6.50 22.77 1.64
C LEU A 58 -7.13 23.35 0.38
N SER A 59 -7.55 24.62 0.43
CA SER A 59 -7.99 25.32 -0.77
C SER A 59 -6.81 25.67 -1.67
N ILE A 60 -6.99 25.53 -2.99
CA ILE A 60 -6.01 25.95 -3.99
C ILE A 60 -6.43 27.33 -4.50
N PRO A 61 -5.71 28.41 -4.13
CA PRO A 61 -6.02 29.76 -4.58
C PRO A 61 -5.43 29.99 -5.97
N ALA A 62 -6.22 29.89 -7.02
CA ALA A 62 -5.75 30.01 -8.39
C ALA A 62 -6.57 30.98 -9.27
N GLY A 63 -7.10 32.04 -8.72
CA GLY A 63 -7.89 33.04 -9.44
C GLY A 63 -9.25 32.46 -9.91
N GLU A 64 -9.46 32.37 -11.24
CA GLU A 64 -10.66 31.78 -11.82
C GLU A 64 -10.74 30.25 -11.68
N VAL A 65 -9.63 29.59 -11.39
CA VAL A 65 -9.57 28.14 -11.13
C VAL A 65 -9.66 27.91 -9.63
N SER A 66 -10.67 27.19 -9.18
CA SER A 66 -10.80 26.74 -7.79
C SER A 66 -10.35 25.30 -7.65
N GLY A 67 -9.86 24.94 -6.48
CA GLY A 67 -9.46 23.57 -6.22
C GLY A 67 -9.32 23.28 -4.73
N ALA A 68 -9.22 22.00 -4.42
CA ALA A 68 -8.99 21.52 -3.08
C ALA A 68 -8.01 20.35 -3.07
N VAL A 69 -7.16 20.29 -2.06
CA VAL A 69 -6.34 19.11 -1.75
C VAL A 69 -6.90 18.51 -0.46
N PHE A 70 -7.31 17.26 -0.53
CA PHE A 70 -7.77 16.48 0.61
C PHE A 70 -6.65 15.60 1.14
N GLY A 71 -6.36 15.66 2.43
CA GLY A 71 -5.32 14.89 3.11
C GLY A 71 -4.15 15.75 3.59
N ARG A 72 -2.97 15.16 3.69
CA ARG A 72 -1.74 15.85 4.15
C ARG A 72 -0.78 16.08 3.00
N LEU A 73 -0.36 17.33 2.85
CA LEU A 73 0.55 17.78 1.81
C LEU A 73 1.82 18.34 2.44
N PHE A 74 2.98 17.88 1.98
CA PHE A 74 4.29 18.35 2.40
C PHE A 74 5.04 18.95 1.21
N ARG A 75 5.78 20.03 1.43
CA ARG A 75 6.69 20.57 0.39
C ARG A 75 7.83 19.60 0.15
N ARG A 76 8.20 19.45 -1.10
CA ARG A 76 9.43 18.77 -1.51
C ARG A 76 10.62 19.72 -1.32
N ALA A 77 10.91 20.07 -0.06
CA ALA A 77 12.15 20.77 0.29
C ALA A 77 13.33 19.80 0.12
N CYS A 78 14.56 20.33 0.05
CA CYS A 78 15.77 19.49 0.07
C CYS A 78 15.59 18.38 1.11
N ALA A 79 15.73 17.12 0.70
CA ALA A 79 15.35 15.90 1.42
C ALA A 79 16.11 15.67 2.77
N ARG A 80 16.58 16.73 3.42
CA ARG A 80 17.43 16.70 4.63
C ARG A 80 16.78 17.29 5.87
N ILE A 81 15.71 18.08 5.69
CA ILE A 81 15.05 18.77 6.80
C ILE A 81 13.58 18.39 6.84
N PRO A 82 13.06 17.89 7.97
CA PRO A 82 11.63 17.65 8.15
C PRO A 82 10.84 18.93 7.94
N VAL A 83 9.69 18.81 7.28
CA VAL A 83 8.80 19.94 7.00
C VAL A 83 7.43 19.68 7.62
N PRO A 84 6.79 20.66 8.25
CA PRO A 84 5.43 20.48 8.75
C PRO A 84 4.46 20.29 7.58
N PRO A 85 3.29 19.66 7.83
CA PRO A 85 2.22 19.62 6.85
C PRO A 85 1.79 21.05 6.49
N LEU A 86 1.50 21.26 5.21
CA LEU A 86 1.03 22.57 4.75
C LEU A 86 -0.38 22.85 5.29
N ALA A 87 -0.54 23.99 5.90
CA ALA A 87 -1.84 24.50 6.33
C ALA A 87 -2.49 25.39 5.25
N ILE A 88 -1.68 26.01 4.38
CA ILE A 88 -2.11 26.96 3.37
C ILE A 88 -1.24 26.80 2.12
N LEU A 89 -1.87 26.90 0.95
CA LEU A 89 -1.17 27.09 -0.33
C LEU A 89 -1.23 28.57 -0.70
N ASP A 90 -0.07 29.15 -1.06
CA ASP A 90 -0.01 30.52 -1.54
C ASP A 90 -0.52 30.63 -3.00
N GLN A 91 -0.76 31.87 -3.45
CA GLN A 91 -1.31 32.12 -4.80
C GLN A 91 -0.39 31.68 -5.93
N GLU A 92 0.94 31.72 -5.74
CA GLU A 92 1.89 31.27 -6.76
C GLU A 92 1.83 29.75 -6.92
N ALA A 93 1.85 29.02 -5.81
CA ALA A 93 1.64 27.58 -5.80
C ALA A 93 0.29 27.19 -6.43
N GLY A 94 -0.77 27.92 -6.07
CA GLY A 94 -2.11 27.71 -6.65
C GLY A 94 -2.11 27.89 -8.17
N ARG A 95 -1.50 28.96 -8.69
CA ARG A 95 -1.38 29.18 -10.15
C ARG A 95 -0.57 28.10 -10.85
N ARG A 96 0.56 27.64 -10.26
CA ARG A 96 1.35 26.53 -10.81
C ARG A 96 0.58 25.22 -10.82
N ILE A 97 -0.16 24.91 -9.77
CA ILE A 97 -1.01 23.72 -9.71
C ILE A 97 -2.08 23.78 -10.79
N ALA A 98 -2.77 24.91 -10.94
CA ALA A 98 -3.83 25.09 -11.92
C ALA A 98 -3.28 25.00 -13.36
N SER A 99 -2.20 25.74 -13.69
CA SER A 99 -1.62 25.76 -15.03
C SER A 99 -1.07 24.41 -15.47
N SER A 100 -0.53 23.61 -14.54
CA SER A 100 -0.06 22.25 -14.79
C SER A 100 -1.18 21.20 -14.73
N ARG A 101 -2.44 21.61 -14.49
CA ARG A 101 -3.56 20.69 -14.21
C ARG A 101 -3.19 19.66 -13.15
N GLY A 102 -2.53 20.11 -12.10
CA GLY A 102 -2.12 19.33 -10.94
C GLY A 102 -0.81 18.57 -11.07
N ALA A 103 -0.14 18.55 -12.22
CA ALA A 103 1.13 17.82 -12.37
C ALA A 103 2.22 18.33 -11.40
N SER A 104 2.25 19.63 -11.10
CA SER A 104 3.19 20.20 -10.14
C SER A 104 2.97 19.73 -8.70
N LEU A 105 1.80 19.19 -8.35
CA LEU A 105 1.61 18.55 -7.04
C LEU A 105 2.52 17.32 -6.87
N MET A 106 2.80 16.59 -7.96
CA MET A 106 3.65 15.40 -7.89
C MET A 106 5.15 15.72 -7.92
N THR A 107 5.54 16.90 -8.43
CA THR A 107 6.96 17.31 -8.52
C THR A 107 7.40 18.16 -7.35
N ASP A 108 6.54 19.03 -6.85
CA ASP A 108 6.88 20.03 -5.84
C ASP A 108 6.45 19.63 -4.43
N TYR A 109 5.57 18.62 -4.35
CA TYR A 109 4.98 18.16 -3.09
C TYR A 109 4.99 16.63 -3.01
N TRP A 110 4.72 16.13 -1.82
CA TRP A 110 4.49 14.73 -1.49
C TRP A 110 3.57 14.62 -0.27
N GLY A 111 3.13 13.44 0.08
CA GLY A 111 2.30 13.20 1.26
C GLY A 111 1.25 12.13 1.03
N ALA A 112 0.14 12.23 1.74
CA ALA A 112 -1.05 11.40 1.55
C ALA A 112 -2.21 12.31 1.13
N TYR A 113 -2.51 12.40 -0.15
CA TYR A 113 -3.51 13.34 -0.64
C TYR A 113 -4.24 12.90 -1.89
N LEU A 114 -5.45 13.43 -2.04
CA LEU A 114 -6.21 13.52 -3.27
C LEU A 114 -6.38 15.01 -3.62
N ALA A 115 -6.37 15.37 -4.90
CA ALA A 115 -6.62 16.75 -5.30
C ALA A 115 -7.78 16.83 -6.31
N PHE A 116 -8.58 17.88 -6.17
CA PHE A 116 -9.73 18.18 -7.01
C PHE A 116 -9.57 19.58 -7.58
N LEU A 117 -9.51 19.70 -8.90
CA LEU A 117 -9.27 20.97 -9.59
C LEU A 117 -10.42 21.25 -10.56
N ALA A 118 -11.04 22.41 -10.44
CA ALA A 118 -11.98 22.91 -11.44
C ALA A 118 -11.17 23.53 -12.59
N CYS A 119 -11.31 22.99 -13.77
CA CYS A 119 -10.71 23.49 -15.01
C CYS A 119 -11.81 24.03 -15.94
N SER A 120 -11.44 24.84 -16.93
CA SER A 120 -12.39 25.39 -17.90
C SER A 120 -13.13 24.33 -18.73
N ASP A 121 -12.53 23.14 -18.85
CA ASP A 121 -13.05 22.00 -19.62
C ASP A 121 -13.55 20.84 -18.76
N GLY A 122 -13.74 21.04 -17.43
CA GLY A 122 -14.24 20.02 -16.51
C GLY A 122 -13.51 19.99 -15.17
N THR A 123 -13.60 18.89 -14.46
CA THR A 123 -12.94 18.68 -13.18
C THR A 123 -11.83 17.64 -13.31
N VAL A 124 -10.68 17.92 -12.72
CA VAL A 124 -9.55 16.99 -12.63
C VAL A 124 -9.46 16.45 -11.20
N VAL A 125 -9.35 15.13 -11.06
CA VAL A 125 -9.05 14.46 -9.80
C VAL A 125 -7.67 13.82 -9.89
N LEU A 126 -6.86 13.99 -8.85
CA LEU A 126 -5.51 13.45 -8.77
C LEU A 126 -5.32 12.57 -7.55
N THR A 127 -4.51 11.52 -7.71
CA THR A 127 -3.96 10.72 -6.62
C THR A 127 -2.46 10.90 -6.54
N GLU A 128 -1.91 11.00 -5.32
CA GLU A 128 -0.45 11.01 -5.14
C GLU A 128 0.17 9.66 -5.55
N PRO A 129 1.48 9.61 -5.90
CA PRO A 129 2.11 8.43 -6.51
C PRO A 129 2.00 7.12 -5.73
N THR A 130 1.95 7.19 -4.41
CA THR A 130 1.97 6.00 -3.56
C THR A 130 0.58 5.53 -3.08
N SER A 131 -0.51 6.16 -3.54
CA SER A 131 -1.91 5.83 -3.18
C SER A 131 -2.16 5.69 -1.67
N SER A 132 -1.66 6.62 -0.87
CA SER A 132 -1.83 6.58 0.59
C SER A 132 -3.31 6.71 1.00
N ILE A 133 -4.08 7.43 0.21
CA ILE A 133 -5.54 7.49 0.31
C ILE A 133 -6.09 6.78 -0.93
N PRO A 134 -6.87 5.70 -0.76
CA PRO A 134 -7.52 5.03 -1.89
C PRO A 134 -8.42 6.01 -2.65
N CYS A 135 -8.55 5.84 -3.95
CA CYS A 135 -9.42 6.67 -4.77
C CYS A 135 -10.22 5.78 -5.73
N PHE A 136 -11.49 5.61 -5.42
CA PHE A 136 -12.43 4.90 -6.29
C PHE A 136 -13.37 5.89 -6.95
N TYR A 137 -13.86 5.52 -8.15
CA TYR A 137 -14.85 6.33 -8.85
C TYR A 137 -15.85 5.46 -9.60
N CYS A 138 -17.06 5.96 -9.71
CA CYS A 138 -18.11 5.39 -10.54
C CYS A 138 -19.00 6.50 -11.12
N GLN A 139 -19.79 6.15 -12.12
CA GLN A 139 -20.72 7.09 -12.77
C GLN A 139 -22.15 6.60 -12.63
N THR A 140 -23.05 7.49 -12.24
CA THR A 140 -24.47 7.22 -12.11
C THR A 140 -25.28 8.48 -12.35
N ARG A 141 -26.34 8.40 -13.19
CA ARG A 141 -27.26 9.52 -13.49
C ARG A 141 -26.54 10.83 -13.79
N GLY A 142 -25.51 10.82 -14.61
CA GLY A 142 -24.73 12.01 -14.98
C GLY A 142 -23.77 12.52 -13.90
N VAL A 143 -23.75 11.91 -12.70
CA VAL A 143 -22.83 12.25 -11.63
C VAL A 143 -21.67 11.28 -11.60
N THR A 144 -20.44 11.78 -11.54
CA THR A 144 -19.25 10.98 -11.19
C THR A 144 -19.03 11.09 -9.68
N LEU A 145 -19.17 9.96 -8.99
CA LEU A 145 -18.81 9.82 -7.58
C LEU A 145 -17.33 9.48 -7.49
N VAL A 146 -16.59 10.17 -6.62
CA VAL A 146 -15.21 9.85 -6.27
C VAL A 146 -15.12 9.70 -4.77
N PHE A 147 -14.67 8.55 -4.28
CA PHE A 147 -14.64 8.26 -2.85
C PHE A 147 -13.37 7.49 -2.46
N SER A 148 -12.97 7.67 -1.22
CA SER A 148 -11.86 6.89 -0.65
C SER A 148 -12.32 5.59 0.00
N HIS A 149 -13.39 5.65 0.78
CA HIS A 149 -13.89 4.53 1.59
C HIS A 149 -15.41 4.48 1.49
N LEU A 150 -15.92 3.46 0.80
CA LEU A 150 -17.36 3.34 0.51
C LEU A 150 -18.19 3.09 1.78
N GLU A 151 -17.62 2.39 2.75
CA GLU A 151 -18.25 2.00 4.01
C GLU A 151 -18.67 3.18 4.91
N VAL A 152 -18.11 4.37 4.68
CA VAL A 152 -18.46 5.59 5.42
C VAL A 152 -19.24 6.60 4.56
N CYS A 153 -19.61 6.23 3.33
CA CYS A 153 -20.36 7.08 2.42
C CYS A 153 -21.86 6.86 2.57
N PRO A 154 -22.64 7.80 3.14
CA PRO A 154 -24.09 7.71 3.17
C PRO A 154 -24.65 7.97 1.77
N LEU A 155 -24.91 6.91 1.03
CA LEU A 155 -25.47 6.99 -0.33
C LEU A 155 -26.98 6.70 -0.32
N PRO A 156 -27.76 7.29 -1.23
CA PRO A 156 -29.18 6.98 -1.37
C PRO A 156 -29.43 5.55 -1.88
N ASP A 157 -30.54 4.95 -1.51
CA ASP A 157 -30.90 3.54 -1.79
C ASP A 157 -30.96 3.20 -3.29
N TRP A 158 -31.11 4.20 -4.16
CA TRP A 158 -31.13 3.97 -5.61
C TRP A 158 -29.71 3.79 -6.20
N ILE A 159 -28.64 4.04 -5.42
CA ILE A 159 -27.27 3.67 -5.78
C ILE A 159 -27.00 2.29 -5.24
N ARG A 160 -26.95 1.31 -6.14
CA ARG A 160 -26.67 -0.09 -5.78
C ARG A 160 -25.43 -0.55 -6.51
N PHE A 161 -24.69 -1.45 -5.87
CA PHE A 161 -23.49 -2.04 -6.41
C PHE A 161 -23.63 -3.56 -6.41
N ASP A 162 -23.21 -4.18 -7.51
CA ASP A 162 -23.16 -5.63 -7.65
C ASP A 162 -21.71 -6.11 -7.61
N PRO A 163 -21.43 -7.26 -6.96
CA PRO A 163 -20.12 -7.89 -7.00
C PRO A 163 -19.67 -8.24 -8.43
N ASP A 164 -18.38 -8.04 -8.70
CA ASP A 164 -17.73 -8.45 -9.94
C ASP A 164 -17.01 -9.79 -9.73
N LEU A 165 -17.61 -10.87 -10.21
CA LEU A 165 -17.05 -12.22 -10.04
C LEU A 165 -15.77 -12.44 -10.86
N ASP A 166 -15.56 -11.70 -11.95
CA ASP A 166 -14.31 -11.79 -12.73
C ASP A 166 -13.16 -11.15 -11.94
N PHE A 167 -13.43 -10.03 -11.26
CA PHE A 167 -12.49 -9.46 -10.31
C PHE A 167 -12.17 -10.44 -9.17
N ILE A 168 -13.18 -11.11 -8.61
CA ILE A 168 -12.98 -12.09 -7.53
C ILE A 168 -12.16 -13.29 -8.01
N ALA A 169 -12.40 -13.78 -9.23
CA ALA A 169 -11.59 -14.83 -9.83
C ALA A 169 -10.11 -14.43 -9.93
N ASN A 170 -9.86 -13.21 -10.38
CA ASN A 170 -8.52 -12.64 -10.47
C ASN A 170 -7.88 -12.47 -9.08
N LEU A 171 -8.64 -12.00 -8.08
CA LEU A 171 -8.15 -11.87 -6.70
C LEU A 171 -7.75 -13.23 -6.10
N LEU A 172 -8.53 -14.27 -6.34
CA LEU A 172 -8.21 -15.63 -5.90
C LEU A 172 -6.94 -16.17 -6.58
N ALA A 173 -6.76 -15.90 -7.89
CA ALA A 173 -5.59 -16.35 -8.62
C ALA A 173 -4.30 -15.60 -8.24
N TYR A 174 -4.42 -14.28 -7.99
CA TYR A 174 -3.27 -13.39 -7.89
C TYR A 174 -3.14 -12.67 -6.55
N ASP A 175 -3.94 -12.95 -5.61
CA ASP A 175 -4.16 -12.47 -4.23
C ASP A 175 -3.56 -11.09 -3.82
N LYS A 176 -2.66 -10.54 -4.61
CA LYS A 176 -1.80 -9.42 -4.25
C LYS A 176 -1.70 -8.31 -5.30
N ILE A 177 -2.40 -8.36 -6.43
CA ILE A 177 -2.17 -7.41 -7.52
C ILE A 177 -3.49 -7.02 -8.19
N GLN A 178 -3.97 -5.78 -7.93
CA GLN A 178 -5.29 -5.32 -8.41
C GLN A 178 -5.35 -3.82 -8.79
N PRO A 179 -4.39 -3.27 -9.51
CA PRO A 179 -4.49 -1.86 -9.85
C PRO A 179 -5.58 -1.58 -10.87
N GLY A 180 -6.38 -0.56 -10.59
CA GLY A 180 -7.38 -0.02 -11.48
C GLY A 180 -8.73 -0.71 -11.50
N GLN A 181 -8.97 -1.72 -10.65
CA GLN A 181 -10.24 -2.44 -10.51
C GLN A 181 -10.75 -2.44 -9.07
N SER A 182 -12.03 -2.69 -8.90
CA SER A 182 -12.65 -2.94 -7.61
C SER A 182 -13.47 -4.24 -7.66
N GLY A 183 -13.91 -4.73 -6.52
CA GLY A 183 -14.80 -5.89 -6.44
C GLY A 183 -16.24 -5.61 -6.86
N LEU A 184 -16.56 -4.36 -7.25
CA LEU A 184 -17.91 -3.91 -7.58
C LEU A 184 -18.00 -3.50 -9.05
N ARG A 185 -19.01 -3.98 -9.76
CA ARG A 185 -19.26 -3.61 -11.15
C ARG A 185 -19.46 -2.11 -11.32
N GLY A 186 -18.79 -1.52 -12.30
CA GLY A 186 -18.89 -0.09 -12.59
C GLY A 186 -18.09 0.81 -11.65
N VAL A 187 -17.51 0.28 -10.58
CA VAL A 187 -16.58 1.01 -9.70
C VAL A 187 -15.15 0.71 -10.13
N ARG A 188 -14.35 1.75 -10.31
CA ARG A 188 -12.95 1.66 -10.72
C ARG A 188 -12.05 2.38 -9.73
N GLU A 189 -10.79 1.96 -9.63
CA GLU A 189 -9.77 2.65 -8.86
C GLU A 189 -8.99 3.62 -9.75
N LEU A 190 -8.73 4.81 -9.23
CA LEU A 190 -7.75 5.72 -9.78
C LEU A 190 -6.40 5.42 -9.10
N ALA A 191 -5.54 4.72 -9.82
CA ALA A 191 -4.23 4.30 -9.30
C ALA A 191 -3.33 5.51 -8.94
N GLY A 192 -2.35 5.26 -8.06
CA GLY A 192 -1.38 6.28 -7.66
C GLY A 192 -0.64 6.91 -8.83
N GLY A 193 -0.41 8.22 -8.72
CA GLY A 193 0.25 8.98 -9.77
C GLY A 193 -0.58 9.21 -11.03
N CYS A 194 -1.89 8.99 -10.96
CA CYS A 194 -2.80 9.22 -12.06
C CYS A 194 -3.69 10.44 -11.84
N ARG A 195 -4.17 11.01 -12.94
CA ARG A 195 -5.28 11.96 -12.95
C ARG A 195 -6.47 11.41 -13.71
N LEU A 196 -7.66 11.76 -13.23
CA LEU A 196 -8.94 11.53 -13.88
C LEU A 196 -9.51 12.87 -14.33
N HIS A 197 -9.75 13.06 -15.61
CA HIS A 197 -10.44 14.21 -16.15
C HIS A 197 -11.91 13.85 -16.35
N VAL A 198 -12.80 14.62 -15.74
CA VAL A 198 -14.26 14.45 -15.80
C VAL A 198 -14.85 15.65 -16.53
N SER A 199 -15.50 15.42 -17.67
CA SER A 199 -16.09 16.46 -18.52
C SER A 199 -17.30 15.94 -19.28
N GLY A 200 -18.44 16.63 -19.24
CA GLY A 200 -19.66 16.27 -19.98
C GLY A 200 -20.08 14.81 -19.79
N GLY A 201 -20.03 14.30 -18.56
CA GLY A 201 -20.38 12.91 -18.23
C GLY A 201 -19.36 11.86 -18.71
N ARG A 202 -18.20 12.27 -19.26
CA ARG A 202 -17.12 11.38 -19.69
C ARG A 202 -15.94 11.45 -18.74
N VAL A 203 -15.25 10.31 -18.57
CA VAL A 203 -14.04 10.21 -17.75
C VAL A 203 -12.86 9.77 -18.62
N ARG A 204 -11.71 10.43 -18.45
CA ARG A 204 -10.44 10.08 -19.10
C ARG A 204 -9.35 9.98 -18.04
N LYS A 205 -8.67 8.82 -17.97
CA LYS A 205 -7.56 8.58 -17.08
C LYS A 205 -6.21 8.81 -17.79
N GLU A 206 -5.26 9.40 -17.08
CA GLU A 206 -3.90 9.65 -17.56
C GLU A 206 -2.90 9.39 -16.42
N ALA A 207 -1.80 8.69 -16.71
CA ALA A 207 -0.71 8.51 -15.78
C ALA A 207 0.24 9.72 -15.85
N LEU A 208 0.52 10.33 -14.71
CA LEU A 208 1.46 11.46 -14.58
C LEU A 208 2.78 11.02 -13.95
N TRP A 209 2.78 9.93 -13.21
CA TRP A 209 3.95 9.35 -12.56
C TRP A 209 4.18 7.92 -13.05
N ASP A 210 5.39 7.63 -13.52
CA ASP A 210 5.79 6.31 -13.95
C ASP A 210 7.10 5.93 -13.23
N PRO A 211 7.08 4.90 -12.36
CA PRO A 211 8.27 4.47 -11.62
C PRO A 211 9.41 3.99 -12.51
N ARG A 212 9.12 3.59 -13.77
CA ARG A 212 10.17 3.23 -14.75
C ARG A 212 10.97 4.45 -15.18
N GLN A 213 10.32 5.59 -15.38
CA GLN A 213 11.00 6.84 -15.70
C GLN A 213 11.90 7.30 -14.54
N VAL A 214 11.42 7.17 -13.29
CA VAL A 214 12.22 7.44 -12.10
C VAL A 214 13.44 6.54 -12.06
N ALA A 215 13.28 5.24 -12.29
CA ALA A 215 14.36 4.26 -12.27
C ALA A 215 15.38 4.44 -13.42
N ARG A 216 14.98 5.00 -14.56
CA ARG A 216 15.91 5.36 -15.66
C ARG A 216 16.85 6.50 -15.30
N ASN A 217 16.40 7.42 -14.44
CA ASN A 217 17.21 8.52 -13.92
C ASN A 217 18.13 8.03 -12.80
N ALA A 218 18.86 6.95 -13.07
CA ALA A 218 19.66 6.26 -12.07
C ALA A 218 20.85 7.10 -11.62
N LEU A 219 21.05 7.15 -10.31
CA LEU A 219 22.19 7.77 -9.63
C LEU A 219 23.35 6.77 -9.54
N GLU A 220 24.59 7.28 -9.49
CA GLU A 220 25.81 6.49 -9.31
C GLU A 220 26.70 7.05 -8.20
N PRO A 221 26.20 7.23 -6.99
CA PRO A 221 27.02 7.68 -5.88
C PRO A 221 27.99 6.59 -5.41
N ALA A 222 29.07 6.99 -4.74
CA ALA A 222 29.86 6.03 -3.96
C ALA A 222 28.99 5.37 -2.88
N PRO A 223 29.32 4.14 -2.43
CA PRO A 223 28.51 3.43 -1.44
C PRO A 223 28.26 4.21 -0.14
N GLU A 224 29.28 4.95 0.32
CA GLU A 224 29.19 5.77 1.53
C GLU A 224 28.26 6.97 1.34
N GLU A 225 28.34 7.62 0.18
CA GLU A 225 27.46 8.73 -0.21
C GLU A 225 26.02 8.25 -0.38
N ALA A 226 25.81 7.10 -1.03
CA ALA A 226 24.51 6.47 -1.16
C ALA A 226 23.90 6.15 0.19
N ALA A 227 24.69 5.58 1.11
CA ALA A 227 24.24 5.26 2.47
C ALA A 227 23.87 6.53 3.26
N ALA A 228 24.65 7.60 3.13
CA ALA A 228 24.36 8.88 3.77
C ALA A 228 23.05 9.48 3.21
N CYS A 229 22.90 9.54 1.89
CA CYS A 229 21.70 10.05 1.23
C CYS A 229 20.46 9.25 1.61
N LEU A 230 20.56 7.92 1.62
CA LEU A 230 19.47 7.03 2.02
C LEU A 230 19.06 7.26 3.48
N ARG A 231 20.03 7.40 4.39
CA ARG A 231 19.77 7.68 5.80
C ARG A 231 19.09 9.05 5.98
N GLU A 232 19.61 10.09 5.34
CA GLU A 232 19.08 11.45 5.45
C GLU A 232 17.65 11.53 4.92
N THR A 233 17.39 10.96 3.74
CA THR A 233 16.04 10.93 3.16
C THR A 233 15.07 10.12 4.02
N THR A 234 15.48 8.94 4.50
CA THR A 234 14.65 8.13 5.39
C THR A 234 14.32 8.88 6.67
N SER A 235 15.33 9.49 7.31
CA SER A 235 15.14 10.27 8.55
C SER A 235 14.23 11.48 8.32
N CYS A 236 14.44 12.22 7.23
CA CYS A 236 13.60 13.37 6.88
C CYS A 236 12.13 12.96 6.71
N VAL A 237 11.87 11.94 5.91
CA VAL A 237 10.51 11.46 5.62
C VAL A 237 9.80 10.97 6.89
N VAL A 238 10.47 10.12 7.68
CA VAL A 238 9.89 9.55 8.91
C VAL A 238 9.59 10.64 9.93
N ARG A 239 10.50 11.59 10.11
CA ARG A 239 10.32 12.72 11.05
C ARG A 239 9.25 13.69 10.58
N THR A 240 9.14 13.94 9.27
CA THR A 240 8.06 14.75 8.69
C THR A 240 6.70 14.17 9.05
N TRP A 241 6.52 12.85 8.89
CA TRP A 241 5.31 12.16 9.33
C TRP A 241 5.11 12.23 10.85
N GLY A 242 6.18 12.07 11.64
CA GLY A 242 6.13 12.21 13.10
C GLY A 242 5.60 13.57 13.53
N GLN A 243 6.10 14.67 12.93
CA GLN A 243 5.61 16.02 13.21
C GLN A 243 4.14 16.24 12.81
N ALA A 244 3.67 15.54 11.77
CA ALA A 244 2.27 15.59 11.36
C ALA A 244 1.33 14.77 12.25
N CYS A 245 1.88 13.87 13.08
CA CYS A 245 1.14 12.94 13.93
C CYS A 245 1.74 12.94 15.35
N PRO A 246 1.46 13.98 16.19
CA PRO A 246 2.13 14.16 17.46
C PRO A 246 1.84 13.07 18.50
N HIS A 247 0.72 12.36 18.36
CA HIS A 247 0.34 11.22 19.19
C HIS A 247 0.39 9.95 18.37
N LEU A 248 1.45 9.17 18.47
CA LEU A 248 1.61 7.98 17.65
C LEU A 248 1.87 6.71 18.46
N ALA A 249 1.49 5.58 17.89
CA ALA A 249 1.83 4.24 18.35
C ALA A 249 2.67 3.54 17.27
N LEU A 250 3.89 3.11 17.61
CA LEU A 250 4.78 2.41 16.68
C LEU A 250 4.65 0.90 16.83
N ASN A 251 4.27 0.20 15.77
CA ASN A 251 4.36 -1.26 15.72
C ASN A 251 5.83 -1.69 15.58
N LEU A 252 6.45 -2.09 16.68
CA LEU A 252 7.86 -2.49 16.74
C LEU A 252 7.99 -4.02 16.68
N SER A 253 8.24 -4.56 15.50
CA SER A 253 8.27 -6.01 15.28
C SER A 253 9.58 -6.70 15.72
N GLY A 254 10.60 -5.96 16.13
CA GLY A 254 11.95 -6.47 16.31
C GLY A 254 12.73 -6.69 15.00
N GLY A 255 12.12 -6.39 13.85
CA GLY A 255 12.77 -6.39 12.55
C GLY A 255 13.50 -5.10 12.23
N LEU A 256 14.32 -5.12 11.15
CA LEU A 256 15.14 -3.98 10.73
C LEU A 256 14.30 -2.73 10.41
N ASP A 257 13.20 -2.89 9.68
CA ASP A 257 12.47 -1.76 9.10
C ASP A 257 11.73 -0.96 10.18
N SER A 258 11.06 -1.63 11.12
CA SER A 258 10.43 -0.98 12.27
C SER A 258 11.46 -0.33 13.20
N ALA A 259 12.64 -0.94 13.35
CA ALA A 259 13.73 -0.36 14.11
C ALA A 259 14.30 0.90 13.43
N ILE A 260 14.39 0.94 12.10
CA ILE A 260 14.77 2.15 11.33
C ILE A 260 13.75 3.27 11.60
N VAL A 261 12.46 2.98 11.53
CA VAL A 261 11.41 3.99 11.82
C VAL A 261 11.56 4.51 13.25
N ALA A 262 11.75 3.61 14.24
CA ALA A 262 11.98 3.98 15.63
C ALA A 262 13.20 4.91 15.79
N ALA A 263 14.34 4.51 15.21
CA ALA A 263 15.57 5.30 15.30
C ALA A 263 15.46 6.68 14.66
N CYS A 264 14.68 6.80 13.57
CA CYS A 264 14.44 8.09 12.93
C CYS A 264 13.53 9.01 13.78
N LEU A 265 12.48 8.46 14.41
CA LEU A 265 11.57 9.22 15.26
C LEU A 265 12.27 9.72 16.53
N MET A 266 13.19 8.94 17.08
CA MET A 266 13.92 9.26 18.31
C MET A 266 15.13 10.18 18.12
N GLN A 267 15.37 10.72 16.91
CA GLN A 267 16.47 11.69 16.71
C GLN A 267 16.27 13.01 17.46
N GLU A 268 15.03 13.37 17.77
CA GLU A 268 14.67 14.52 18.61
C GLU A 268 13.77 14.05 19.77
N PRO A 269 14.36 13.52 20.84
CA PRO A 269 13.60 13.02 21.99
C PRO A 269 12.78 14.14 22.64
N GLY A 270 11.53 13.85 22.99
CA GLY A 270 10.63 14.79 23.68
C GLY A 270 9.74 15.64 22.75
N ALA A 271 9.96 15.62 21.45
CA ALA A 271 9.08 16.29 20.47
C ALA A 271 7.80 15.50 20.16
N LEU A 272 7.74 14.19 20.49
CA LEU A 272 6.66 13.29 20.12
C LEU A 272 6.15 12.51 21.35
N ASP A 273 4.83 12.44 21.49
CA ASP A 273 4.19 11.47 22.39
C ASP A 273 4.09 10.12 21.65
N MET A 274 5.17 9.34 21.73
CA MET A 274 5.29 8.04 21.08
C MET A 274 5.30 6.91 22.09
N ARG A 275 4.50 5.87 21.81
CA ARG A 275 4.55 4.57 22.48
C ARG A 275 4.83 3.47 21.47
N ALA A 276 5.67 2.50 21.80
CA ALA A 276 5.86 1.33 20.95
C ALA A 276 4.98 0.16 21.41
N VAL A 277 4.51 -0.65 20.48
CA VAL A 277 3.82 -1.90 20.77
C VAL A 277 4.46 -3.05 20.01
N HIS A 278 4.70 -4.15 20.71
CA HIS A 278 5.15 -5.41 20.13
C HIS A 278 4.08 -6.47 20.32
N PHE A 279 3.66 -7.10 19.20
CA PHE A 279 2.70 -8.18 19.22
C PHE A 279 3.43 -9.52 19.39
N ILE A 280 3.13 -10.24 20.47
CA ILE A 280 3.71 -11.55 20.80
C ILE A 280 2.67 -12.61 20.49
N LEU A 281 3.03 -13.59 19.67
CA LEU A 281 2.18 -14.76 19.43
C LEU A 281 2.25 -15.70 20.64
N ARG A 282 1.11 -16.16 21.14
CA ARG A 282 1.05 -17.19 22.20
C ARG A 282 1.77 -18.46 21.71
N GLY A 283 2.77 -18.91 22.44
CA GLY A 283 3.65 -20.01 22.02
C GLY A 283 4.61 -19.66 20.87
N GLY A 284 4.75 -18.36 20.57
CA GLY A 284 5.58 -17.84 19.48
C GLY A 284 7.04 -17.67 19.82
N ASP A 285 7.77 -17.10 18.86
CA ASP A 285 9.22 -17.06 18.82
C ASP A 285 9.83 -16.05 19.81
N PRO A 286 10.53 -16.51 20.86
CA PRO A 286 11.21 -15.64 21.82
C PRO A 286 12.22 -14.63 21.22
N PRO A 287 12.95 -14.92 20.12
CA PRO A 287 13.93 -13.99 19.57
C PRO A 287 13.36 -12.65 19.10
N GLU A 288 12.15 -12.60 18.53
CA GLU A 288 11.59 -11.33 18.03
C GLU A 288 11.22 -10.38 19.16
N ALA A 289 10.61 -10.90 20.23
CA ALA A 289 10.31 -10.13 21.43
C ALA A 289 11.58 -9.60 22.10
N ALA A 290 12.62 -10.44 22.23
CA ALA A 290 13.91 -10.02 22.78
C ALA A 290 14.55 -8.89 21.95
N GLN A 291 14.40 -8.92 20.63
CA GLN A 291 14.91 -7.90 19.72
C GLN A 291 14.11 -6.59 19.82
N ALA A 292 12.78 -6.67 19.89
CA ALA A 292 11.94 -5.48 20.08
C ALA A 292 12.29 -4.78 21.41
N ARG A 293 12.46 -5.55 22.49
CA ARG A 293 12.92 -5.03 23.79
C ARG A 293 14.32 -4.41 23.72
N ALA A 294 15.23 -5.01 22.93
CA ALA A 294 16.57 -4.47 22.77
C ALA A 294 16.55 -3.11 22.04
N VAL A 295 15.78 -2.99 20.94
CA VAL A 295 15.60 -1.72 20.22
C VAL A 295 14.96 -0.67 21.14
N ALA A 296 13.89 -1.03 21.85
CA ALA A 296 13.19 -0.11 22.74
C ALA A 296 14.10 0.41 23.86
N ARG A 297 14.90 -0.48 24.46
CA ARG A 297 15.89 -0.12 25.51
C ARG A 297 16.98 0.80 24.97
N ASP A 298 17.57 0.46 23.82
CA ASP A 298 18.67 1.22 23.21
C ASP A 298 18.23 2.64 22.82
N LEU A 299 16.99 2.78 22.38
CA LEU A 299 16.41 4.06 21.97
C LEU A 299 15.64 4.79 23.08
N GLY A 300 15.51 4.21 24.29
CA GLY A 300 14.77 4.82 25.40
C GLY A 300 13.27 4.91 25.17
N ILE A 301 12.65 3.94 24.46
CA ILE A 301 11.22 3.93 24.10
C ILE A 301 10.47 3.04 25.09
N GLU A 302 9.30 3.52 25.58
CA GLU A 302 8.35 2.68 26.31
C GLU A 302 7.74 1.63 25.37
N LEU A 303 7.90 0.34 25.70
CA LEU A 303 7.40 -0.78 24.92
C LEU A 303 6.26 -1.49 25.64
N ALA A 304 5.06 -1.42 25.08
CA ALA A 304 3.94 -2.26 25.46
C ALA A 304 4.00 -3.61 24.71
N GLU A 305 3.81 -4.69 25.43
CA GLU A 305 3.73 -6.04 24.83
C GLU A 305 2.29 -6.52 24.79
N CYS A 306 1.83 -6.93 23.62
CA CYS A 306 0.49 -7.37 23.37
C CYS A 306 0.48 -8.85 22.96
N LEU A 307 -0.14 -9.69 23.76
CA LEU A 307 -0.27 -11.12 23.43
C LEU A 307 -1.39 -11.33 22.42
N ILE A 308 -1.08 -11.98 21.31
CA ILE A 308 -2.04 -12.45 20.32
C ILE A 308 -2.21 -13.96 20.48
N ASP A 309 -3.45 -14.40 20.62
CA ASP A 309 -3.79 -15.81 20.60
C ASP A 309 -4.25 -16.21 19.19
N PRO A 310 -3.55 -17.11 18.50
CA PRO A 310 -4.01 -17.60 17.20
C PRO A 310 -5.32 -18.38 17.28
N ALA A 311 -5.74 -18.81 18.48
CA ALA A 311 -7.02 -19.44 18.72
C ALA A 311 -8.18 -18.45 18.88
N ASP A 312 -7.91 -17.13 18.86
CA ASP A 312 -8.99 -16.13 18.87
C ASP A 312 -9.96 -16.38 17.71
N PRO A 313 -11.27 -16.27 17.95
CA PRO A 313 -12.27 -16.53 16.92
C PRO A 313 -12.15 -15.49 15.79
N LEU A 314 -12.26 -15.94 14.56
CA LEU A 314 -12.39 -15.06 13.42
C LEU A 314 -13.69 -14.25 13.53
N PRO A 315 -13.69 -12.98 13.07
CA PRO A 315 -14.90 -12.18 13.06
C PRO A 315 -15.97 -12.83 12.18
N PRO A 316 -17.26 -12.84 12.59
CA PRO A 316 -18.34 -13.36 11.77
C PRO A 316 -18.40 -12.71 10.37
N PRO A 317 -18.83 -13.44 9.31
CA PRO A 317 -18.86 -12.91 7.94
C PRO A 317 -19.67 -11.62 7.77
N ASP A 318 -20.75 -11.47 8.53
CA ASP A 318 -21.64 -10.30 8.49
C ASP A 318 -21.02 -9.03 9.08
N CYS A 319 -19.91 -9.16 9.81
CA CYS A 319 -19.14 -8.02 10.31
C CYS A 319 -18.21 -7.41 9.25
N HIS A 320 -18.07 -7.98 8.05
CA HIS A 320 -17.27 -7.37 7.00
C HIS A 320 -17.90 -6.03 6.57
N PRO A 321 -17.12 -4.93 6.45
CA PRO A 321 -17.68 -3.64 6.02
C PRO A 321 -18.10 -3.65 4.54
N LEU A 322 -19.00 -2.73 4.17
CA LEU A 322 -19.41 -2.50 2.77
C LEU A 322 -18.30 -1.76 2.01
N SER A 323 -17.20 -2.44 1.73
CA SER A 323 -16.03 -1.86 1.05
C SER A 323 -16.04 -2.12 -0.45
N ALA A 324 -15.31 -1.32 -1.22
CA ALA A 324 -15.19 -1.48 -2.67
C ALA A 324 -14.49 -2.78 -3.09
N ARG A 325 -13.79 -3.44 -2.17
CA ARG A 325 -13.13 -4.74 -2.37
C ARG A 325 -12.94 -5.50 -1.05
N PRO A 326 -12.81 -6.85 -1.08
CA PRO A 326 -12.46 -7.63 0.10
C PRO A 326 -11.09 -7.22 0.64
N PHE A 327 -10.90 -7.21 1.95
CA PHE A 327 -9.61 -6.87 2.53
C PHE A 327 -9.27 -7.71 3.77
N ARG A 328 -8.00 -8.08 3.90
CA ARG A 328 -7.52 -9.08 4.87
C ARG A 328 -7.50 -8.60 6.31
N GLU A 329 -7.27 -7.32 6.51
CA GLU A 329 -7.20 -6.70 7.82
C GLU A 329 -8.50 -6.86 8.62
N PHE A 330 -9.60 -7.19 7.93
CA PHE A 330 -10.85 -7.61 8.54
C PHE A 330 -10.66 -8.71 9.60
N LEU A 331 -9.79 -9.68 9.36
CA LEU A 331 -9.59 -10.84 10.24
C LEU A 331 -9.07 -10.48 11.65
N GLY A 332 -8.20 -9.48 11.75
CA GLY A 332 -7.60 -9.08 13.03
C GLY A 332 -8.15 -7.78 13.62
N ARG A 333 -8.90 -7.04 12.87
CA ARG A 333 -9.20 -5.62 13.14
C ARG A 333 -9.88 -5.34 14.47
N ARG A 334 -10.93 -6.08 14.80
CA ARG A 334 -11.68 -5.90 16.05
C ARG A 334 -10.81 -6.22 17.27
N ALA A 335 -10.13 -7.35 17.22
CA ALA A 335 -9.24 -7.77 18.29
C ALA A 335 -8.05 -6.80 18.47
N ASP A 336 -7.50 -6.24 17.39
CA ASP A 336 -6.45 -5.24 17.45
C ASP A 336 -6.95 -3.92 18.06
N ALA A 337 -8.15 -3.47 17.72
CA ALA A 337 -8.76 -2.28 18.29
C ALA A 337 -9.01 -2.43 19.80
N GLU A 338 -9.57 -3.57 20.23
CA GLU A 338 -9.81 -3.90 21.64
C GLU A 338 -8.49 -3.94 22.44
N ARG A 339 -7.45 -4.58 21.88
CA ARG A 339 -6.12 -4.66 22.50
C ARG A 339 -5.48 -3.28 22.61
N ARG A 340 -5.56 -2.44 21.58
CA ARG A 340 -5.05 -1.07 21.60
C ARG A 340 -5.78 -0.22 22.64
N GLN A 341 -7.08 -0.37 22.75
CA GLN A 341 -7.87 0.30 23.80
C GLN A 341 -7.41 -0.14 25.19
N ALA A 342 -7.22 -1.43 25.41
CA ALA A 342 -6.74 -1.97 26.68
C ALA A 342 -5.34 -1.46 27.07
N LEU A 343 -4.48 -1.18 26.08
CA LEU A 343 -3.14 -0.63 26.28
C LEU A 343 -3.11 0.91 26.34
N GLY A 344 -4.26 1.60 26.26
CA GLY A 344 -4.33 3.08 26.22
C GLY A 344 -3.72 3.66 24.92
N LEU A 345 -3.75 2.92 23.82
CA LEU A 345 -3.21 3.33 22.52
C LEU A 345 -4.29 3.77 21.53
N ALA A 346 -5.56 3.70 21.91
CA ALA A 346 -6.67 4.15 21.06
C ALA A 346 -6.58 5.66 20.75
N GLY A 347 -6.91 6.04 19.53
CA GLY A 347 -6.83 7.42 19.04
C GLY A 347 -5.42 7.87 18.63
N ARG A 348 -4.40 7.02 18.72
CA ARG A 348 -3.04 7.30 18.25
C ARG A 348 -2.87 6.87 16.80
N THR A 349 -2.19 7.69 16.01
CA THR A 349 -1.80 7.28 14.65
C THR A 349 -0.80 6.12 14.73
N VAL A 350 -1.09 5.03 14.02
CA VAL A 350 -0.25 3.83 14.02
C VAL A 350 0.86 3.96 12.98
N PHE A 351 2.10 3.85 13.41
CA PHE A 351 3.25 3.79 12.50
C PHE A 351 3.78 2.36 12.37
N THR A 352 4.22 2.00 11.16
CA THR A 352 4.79 0.67 10.87
C THR A 352 6.06 0.77 10.07
N GLY A 353 6.89 -0.30 10.08
CA GLY A 353 8.03 -0.48 9.19
C GLY A 353 7.68 -1.08 7.83
N GLN A 354 6.40 -1.14 7.46
CA GLN A 354 5.98 -1.77 6.22
C GLN A 354 6.55 -1.06 5.00
N GLY A 355 6.86 -1.85 3.95
CA GLY A 355 7.45 -1.36 2.71
C GLY A 355 8.98 -1.46 2.67
N GLY A 356 9.67 -1.50 3.81
CA GLY A 356 11.12 -1.53 3.86
C GLY A 356 11.74 -2.73 3.14
N ASP A 357 11.15 -3.92 3.26
CA ASP A 357 11.63 -5.12 2.56
C ASP A 357 11.67 -4.92 1.03
N HIS A 358 10.62 -4.33 0.45
CA HIS A 358 10.53 -4.08 -0.98
C HIS A 358 11.43 -2.92 -1.42
N LEU A 359 11.38 -1.84 -0.67
CA LEU A 359 12.02 -0.58 -1.03
C LEU A 359 13.55 -0.67 -0.92
N PHE A 360 14.06 -1.19 0.19
CA PHE A 360 15.49 -1.36 0.43
C PHE A 360 16.06 -2.64 -0.22
N LEU A 361 15.21 -3.37 -0.93
CA LEU A 361 15.51 -4.56 -1.72
C LEU A 361 15.97 -5.76 -0.88
N GLU A 362 15.03 -6.38 -0.14
CA GLU A 362 15.22 -7.73 0.38
C GLU A 362 14.97 -8.71 -0.76
N THR A 363 16.02 -9.28 -1.30
CA THR A 363 15.92 -10.14 -2.47
C THR A 363 16.88 -11.29 -2.41
N ARG A 364 16.61 -12.34 -3.18
CA ARG A 364 17.51 -13.44 -3.53
C ARG A 364 17.71 -13.54 -5.03
N ASP A 365 17.42 -12.47 -5.77
CA ASP A 365 17.48 -12.45 -7.21
C ASP A 365 18.95 -12.41 -7.68
N PRO A 366 19.45 -13.41 -8.44
CA PRO A 366 20.80 -13.40 -8.99
C PRO A 366 21.02 -12.33 -10.06
N LEU A 367 19.94 -11.80 -10.64
CA LEU A 367 19.99 -10.83 -11.75
C LEU A 367 20.50 -9.44 -11.34
N ILE A 368 20.75 -9.20 -10.06
CA ILE A 368 21.48 -8.02 -9.58
C ILE A 368 22.83 -7.87 -10.32
N PHE A 369 23.51 -8.98 -10.61
CA PHE A 369 24.76 -8.97 -11.37
C PHE A 369 24.52 -8.63 -12.85
N ALA A 370 23.41 -9.02 -13.44
CA ALA A 370 23.03 -8.61 -14.79
C ALA A 370 22.85 -7.09 -14.90
N ASP A 371 22.25 -6.47 -13.89
CA ASP A 371 22.11 -5.00 -13.81
C ASP A 371 23.48 -4.32 -13.80
N TYR A 372 24.44 -4.84 -13.00
CA TYR A 372 25.81 -4.34 -12.97
C TYR A 372 26.51 -4.49 -14.33
N LEU A 373 26.45 -5.69 -14.96
CA LEU A 373 27.07 -5.95 -16.24
C LEU A 373 26.54 -5.07 -17.37
N ARG A 374 25.24 -4.85 -17.42
CA ARG A 374 24.63 -3.97 -18.44
C ARG A 374 25.11 -2.53 -18.33
N ARG A 375 25.48 -2.09 -17.13
CA ARG A 375 25.85 -0.71 -16.89
C ARG A 375 27.35 -0.47 -17.00
N HIS A 376 28.16 -1.36 -16.45
CA HIS A 376 29.62 -1.18 -16.31
C HIS A 376 30.45 -2.11 -17.21
N GLY A 377 29.81 -3.15 -17.78
CA GLY A 377 30.53 -4.16 -18.53
C GLY A 377 31.42 -5.08 -17.66
N PRO A 378 32.20 -5.96 -18.30
CA PRO A 378 33.13 -6.83 -17.60
C PRO A 378 34.38 -6.07 -17.14
N GLY A 379 34.92 -6.43 -15.96
CA GLY A 379 36.11 -5.80 -15.39
C GLY A 379 36.46 -6.34 -14.01
N ARG A 380 37.50 -5.84 -13.36
CA ARG A 380 37.93 -6.31 -12.02
C ARG A 380 36.83 -6.18 -10.96
N ARG A 381 36.05 -5.11 -11.01
CA ARG A 381 34.90 -4.92 -10.10
C ARG A 381 33.76 -5.88 -10.39
N ALA A 382 33.59 -6.34 -11.63
CA ALA A 382 32.57 -7.31 -11.99
C ALA A 382 32.73 -8.65 -11.24
N ALA A 383 33.97 -9.10 -11.00
CA ALA A 383 34.21 -10.32 -10.21
C ALA A 383 33.75 -10.15 -8.75
N HIS A 384 33.96 -8.98 -8.16
CA HIS A 384 33.48 -8.67 -6.80
C HIS A 384 31.96 -8.64 -6.75
N GLU A 385 31.29 -8.00 -7.69
CA GLU A 385 29.83 -7.92 -7.76
C GLU A 385 29.18 -9.25 -8.08
N LEU A 386 29.85 -10.11 -8.88
CA LEU A 386 29.41 -11.49 -9.11
C LEU A 386 29.40 -12.30 -7.81
N LEU A 387 30.47 -12.20 -7.01
CA LEU A 387 30.54 -12.83 -5.70
C LEU A 387 29.50 -12.28 -4.72
N ALA A 388 29.26 -10.96 -4.76
CA ALA A 388 28.21 -10.32 -3.97
C ALA A 388 26.82 -10.85 -4.35
N ALA A 389 26.50 -10.92 -5.63
CA ALA A 389 25.23 -11.46 -6.12
C ALA A 389 25.04 -12.95 -5.77
N ALA A 390 26.11 -13.75 -5.84
CA ALA A 390 26.07 -15.16 -5.42
C ALA A 390 25.76 -15.29 -3.91
N ARG A 391 26.29 -14.39 -3.06
CA ARG A 391 25.97 -14.35 -1.62
C ARG A 391 24.52 -13.94 -1.37
N VAL A 392 23.98 -12.99 -2.13
CA VAL A 392 22.58 -12.53 -2.03
C VAL A 392 21.63 -13.64 -2.42
N SER A 393 21.87 -14.30 -3.55
CA SER A 393 20.99 -15.36 -4.07
C SER A 393 21.11 -16.67 -3.30
N GLY A 394 22.26 -16.93 -2.66
CA GLY A 394 22.61 -18.25 -2.10
C GLY A 394 22.94 -19.28 -3.19
N GLY A 395 23.08 -18.86 -4.45
CA GLY A 395 23.42 -19.70 -5.59
C GLY A 395 24.93 -19.81 -5.82
N SER A 396 25.31 -20.71 -6.74
CA SER A 396 26.71 -20.80 -7.18
C SER A 396 27.08 -19.61 -8.07
N VAL A 397 28.36 -19.24 -8.05
CA VAL A 397 28.91 -18.17 -8.92
C VAL A 397 28.63 -18.44 -10.40
N TRP A 398 28.73 -19.70 -10.80
CA TRP A 398 28.50 -20.14 -12.17
C TRP A 398 27.05 -20.03 -12.60
N GLN A 399 26.12 -20.35 -11.70
CA GLN A 399 24.69 -20.17 -11.92
C GLN A 399 24.35 -18.70 -12.11
N VAL A 400 24.80 -17.83 -11.19
CA VAL A 400 24.57 -16.37 -11.28
C VAL A 400 25.14 -15.81 -12.59
N LEU A 401 26.35 -16.24 -12.97
CA LEU A 401 26.97 -15.80 -14.21
C LEU A 401 26.17 -16.25 -15.45
N ALA A 402 25.76 -17.52 -15.51
CA ALA A 402 25.00 -18.06 -16.63
C ALA A 402 23.62 -17.38 -16.77
N GLU A 403 22.89 -17.20 -15.66
CA GLU A 403 21.60 -16.52 -15.68
C GLU A 403 21.74 -15.06 -16.10
N SER A 404 22.74 -14.35 -15.55
CA SER A 404 22.99 -12.95 -15.88
C SER A 404 23.38 -12.76 -17.35
N LEU A 405 24.26 -13.58 -17.90
CA LEU A 405 24.62 -13.52 -19.31
C LEU A 405 23.44 -13.85 -20.22
N SER A 406 22.63 -14.85 -19.86
CA SER A 406 21.40 -15.17 -20.59
C SER A 406 20.46 -13.96 -20.67
N GLN A 407 20.28 -13.22 -19.59
CA GLN A 407 19.40 -12.04 -19.54
C GLN A 407 20.00 -10.83 -20.28
N VAL A 408 21.32 -10.67 -20.24
CA VAL A 408 22.00 -9.58 -20.96
C VAL A 408 21.90 -9.80 -22.48
N LEU A 409 22.02 -11.05 -22.93
CA LEU A 409 22.00 -11.40 -24.36
C LEU A 409 20.58 -11.53 -24.94
N ALA A 410 19.66 -12.13 -24.19
CA ALA A 410 18.30 -12.40 -24.67
C ALA A 410 17.27 -11.30 -24.36
N GLY A 411 17.68 -10.26 -23.61
CA GLY A 411 16.77 -9.24 -23.10
C GLY A 411 15.95 -9.71 -21.91
N PRO A 412 15.22 -8.80 -21.26
CA PRO A 412 14.42 -9.12 -20.10
C PRO A 412 13.28 -10.07 -20.49
N ARG A 413 13.32 -11.26 -19.92
CA ARG A 413 12.21 -12.21 -19.93
C ARG A 413 11.22 -11.84 -18.84
N GLU A 414 10.08 -12.53 -18.85
CA GLU A 414 9.04 -12.41 -17.84
C GLU A 414 9.62 -12.34 -16.42
N THR A 415 9.17 -11.36 -15.61
CA THR A 415 9.68 -11.20 -14.25
C THR A 415 9.30 -12.39 -13.37
N SER A 416 10.10 -12.63 -12.33
CA SER A 416 9.78 -13.62 -11.30
C SER A 416 8.41 -13.36 -10.64
N ALA A 417 7.98 -12.10 -10.55
CA ALA A 417 6.66 -11.72 -10.08
C ALA A 417 5.55 -12.23 -11.01
N ILE A 418 5.66 -11.98 -12.32
CA ILE A 418 4.67 -12.46 -13.30
C ILE A 418 4.69 -13.99 -13.36
N ARG A 419 5.89 -14.60 -13.32
CA ARG A 419 6.03 -16.05 -13.27
C ARG A 419 5.40 -16.63 -12.00
N SER A 420 5.65 -16.07 -10.83
CA SER A 420 5.06 -16.55 -9.56
C SER A 420 3.54 -16.38 -9.52
N ILE A 421 3.01 -15.36 -10.21
CA ILE A 421 1.57 -15.18 -10.42
C ILE A 421 1.02 -16.33 -11.26
N ARG A 422 1.70 -16.69 -12.36
CA ARG A 422 1.30 -17.78 -13.26
C ARG A 422 1.42 -19.17 -12.62
N GLU A 423 2.40 -19.37 -11.74
CA GLU A 423 2.67 -20.66 -11.08
C GLU A 423 1.77 -20.92 -9.85
N ARG A 424 1.12 -19.90 -9.28
CA ARG A 424 0.29 -20.01 -8.06
C ARG A 424 -1.16 -20.46 -8.27
N GLN A 425 -1.49 -21.00 -9.42
CA GLN A 425 -2.86 -21.37 -9.82
C GLN A 425 -3.39 -22.68 -9.17
N THR A 426 -2.91 -23.07 -8.00
CA THR A 426 -3.39 -24.28 -7.31
C THR A 426 -4.69 -24.02 -6.52
N GLY A 427 -5.68 -24.88 -6.69
CA GLY A 427 -6.96 -24.84 -5.96
C GLY A 427 -8.08 -24.05 -6.64
N LEU A 428 -7.87 -23.51 -7.83
CA LEU A 428 -8.90 -22.83 -8.61
C LEU A 428 -9.65 -23.81 -9.52
N ASN A 429 -10.93 -23.55 -9.73
CA ASN A 429 -11.72 -24.29 -10.70
C ASN A 429 -11.27 -23.98 -12.13
N ARG A 430 -11.45 -24.94 -13.06
CA ARG A 430 -11.13 -24.78 -14.49
C ARG A 430 -11.78 -23.53 -15.11
N LEU A 431 -13.03 -23.23 -14.73
CA LEU A 431 -13.76 -22.04 -15.20
C LEU A 431 -13.09 -20.73 -14.75
N THR A 432 -12.45 -20.72 -13.59
CA THR A 432 -11.69 -19.57 -13.09
C THR A 432 -10.44 -19.35 -13.93
N HIS A 433 -9.73 -20.44 -14.30
CA HIS A 433 -8.57 -20.36 -15.19
C HIS A 433 -8.91 -19.76 -16.56
N GLU A 434 -10.06 -20.11 -17.12
CA GLU A 434 -10.50 -19.62 -18.43
C GLU A 434 -10.87 -18.11 -18.41
N ARG A 435 -11.20 -17.55 -17.23
CA ARG A 435 -11.56 -16.14 -17.03
C ARG A 435 -10.35 -15.25 -16.72
N LEU A 436 -9.18 -15.83 -16.45
CA LEU A 436 -8.03 -15.07 -16.02
C LEU A 436 -7.34 -14.36 -17.18
N ASN A 437 -7.23 -13.05 -17.08
CA ASN A 437 -6.41 -12.26 -18.00
C ASN A 437 -5.34 -11.50 -17.20
N ALA A 438 -4.13 -12.04 -17.17
CA ALA A 438 -3.02 -11.48 -16.40
C ALA A 438 -2.60 -10.07 -16.88
N SER A 439 -2.84 -9.74 -18.16
CA SER A 439 -2.44 -8.44 -18.74
C SER A 439 -3.26 -7.26 -18.20
N ASP A 440 -4.49 -7.49 -17.74
CA ASP A 440 -5.38 -6.42 -17.28
C ASP A 440 -5.25 -6.12 -15.78
N LEU A 441 -4.48 -6.95 -15.06
CA LEU A 441 -4.38 -6.88 -13.60
C LEU A 441 -3.22 -6.04 -13.11
N LEU A 442 -2.19 -5.88 -13.92
CA LEU A 442 -1.01 -5.13 -13.55
C LEU A 442 -1.00 -3.75 -14.20
N PRO A 443 -0.50 -2.71 -13.51
CA PRO A 443 -0.24 -1.45 -14.18
C PRO A 443 0.77 -1.67 -15.31
N VAL A 444 0.62 -0.91 -16.38
CA VAL A 444 1.49 -1.02 -17.58
C VAL A 444 2.97 -0.97 -17.23
N TRP A 445 3.33 -0.16 -16.25
CA TRP A 445 4.72 -0.05 -15.79
C TRP A 445 5.24 -1.31 -15.06
N ALA A 446 4.37 -2.18 -14.58
CA ALA A 446 4.76 -3.45 -13.97
C ALA A 446 4.85 -4.62 -14.97
N CYS A 447 4.26 -4.46 -16.17
CA CYS A 447 4.23 -5.51 -17.20
C CYS A 447 5.37 -5.42 -18.20
N ALA A 448 5.86 -4.20 -18.50
CA ALA A 448 6.83 -3.96 -19.57
C ALA A 448 8.08 -3.27 -19.03
N PRO A 449 9.28 -3.86 -19.22
CA PRO A 449 10.54 -3.32 -18.68
C PRO A 449 11.00 -2.02 -19.35
N GLU A 450 10.59 -1.77 -20.61
CA GLU A 450 10.95 -0.57 -21.38
C GLU A 450 12.43 -0.15 -21.26
N GLY A 451 13.35 -1.11 -21.36
CA GLY A 451 14.78 -0.88 -21.30
C GLY A 451 15.41 -0.89 -19.90
N LEU A 452 14.63 -1.06 -18.82
CA LEU A 452 15.20 -1.25 -17.49
C LEU A 452 16.01 -2.54 -17.42
N PRO A 453 17.08 -2.57 -16.61
CA PRO A 453 17.79 -3.79 -16.27
C PRO A 453 16.89 -4.78 -15.51
N PRO A 454 17.15 -6.11 -15.58
CA PRO A 454 16.19 -7.11 -15.14
C PRO A 454 15.88 -7.09 -13.63
N ALA A 455 16.88 -6.94 -12.76
CA ALA A 455 16.62 -6.85 -11.32
C ALA A 455 15.97 -5.52 -10.95
N LYS A 456 16.32 -4.42 -11.63
CA LYS A 456 15.66 -3.13 -11.46
C LYS A 456 14.19 -3.19 -11.89
N PHE A 457 13.91 -3.88 -12.98
CA PHE A 457 12.52 -4.07 -13.40
C PHE A 457 11.73 -4.93 -12.40
N ALA A 458 12.35 -5.96 -11.81
CA ALA A 458 11.73 -6.73 -10.74
C ALA A 458 11.43 -5.87 -9.50
N GLN A 459 12.32 -4.94 -9.12
CA GLN A 459 12.09 -3.97 -8.05
C GLN A 459 10.91 -3.05 -8.39
N VAL A 460 10.86 -2.48 -9.60
CA VAL A 460 9.75 -1.63 -10.07
C VAL A 460 8.43 -2.40 -10.04
N SER A 461 8.38 -3.60 -10.60
CA SER A 461 7.18 -4.44 -10.59
C SER A 461 6.70 -4.78 -9.18
N GLY A 462 7.63 -4.98 -8.25
CA GLY A 462 7.33 -5.22 -6.82
C GLY A 462 6.63 -4.07 -6.12
N LEU A 463 6.73 -2.83 -6.63
CA LEU A 463 5.99 -1.68 -6.08
C LEU A 463 4.47 -1.87 -6.16
N ALA A 464 3.96 -2.54 -7.19
CA ALA A 464 2.53 -2.81 -7.31
C ALA A 464 2.01 -3.53 -6.07
N HIS A 465 2.72 -4.57 -5.62
CA HIS A 465 2.40 -5.30 -4.41
C HIS A 465 2.56 -4.44 -3.14
N MET A 466 3.64 -3.66 -3.06
CA MET A 466 3.89 -2.78 -1.91
C MET A 466 2.77 -1.74 -1.73
N ILE A 467 2.30 -1.15 -2.83
CA ILE A 467 1.22 -0.14 -2.81
C ILE A 467 -0.09 -0.77 -2.33
N GLN A 468 -0.41 -1.98 -2.75
CA GLN A 468 -1.68 -2.65 -2.40
C GLN A 468 -1.79 -3.10 -0.94
N ILE A 469 -0.67 -3.44 -0.28
CA ILE A 469 -0.67 -3.84 1.13
C ILE A 469 -1.12 -2.69 2.07
N ARG A 470 -1.20 -1.46 1.59
CA ARG A 470 -1.48 -0.24 2.38
C ARG A 470 -2.94 0.00 2.71
N GLU A 471 -3.85 -0.73 2.12
CA GLU A 471 -5.26 -0.50 2.36
C GLU A 471 -5.63 -0.66 3.82
N SER A 472 -6.17 0.40 4.35
CA SER A 472 -6.85 0.38 5.63
C SER A 472 -8.25 0.93 5.43
N LEU A 473 -9.21 0.38 6.13
CA LEU A 473 -10.59 0.86 6.09
C LEU A 473 -10.79 1.98 7.10
N ALA A 474 -11.55 2.97 6.70
CA ALA A 474 -12.00 4.06 7.55
C ALA A 474 -13.25 3.66 8.33
N LEU A 475 -13.15 2.70 9.24
CA LEU A 475 -14.26 2.39 10.13
C LEU A 475 -14.25 3.27 11.37
N PRO A 476 -15.42 3.61 11.93
CA PRO A 476 -15.52 4.27 13.22
C PRO A 476 -14.72 3.52 14.29
N GLY A 477 -13.92 4.26 15.07
CA GLY A 477 -13.11 3.68 16.14
C GLY A 477 -11.81 3.00 15.69
N THR A 478 -11.41 3.13 14.42
CA THR A 478 -10.11 2.63 13.96
C THR A 478 -9.09 3.75 13.85
N ASP A 479 -7.88 3.44 14.32
CA ASP A 479 -6.77 4.39 14.26
C ASP A 479 -6.26 4.54 12.81
N GLU A 480 -5.82 5.74 12.47
CA GLU A 480 -5.12 5.98 11.21
C GLU A 480 -3.80 5.22 11.21
N THR A 481 -3.48 4.53 10.11
CA THR A 481 -2.19 3.85 9.93
C THR A 481 -1.36 4.58 8.89
N VAL A 482 -0.12 4.90 9.24
CA VAL A 482 0.88 5.51 8.38
C VAL A 482 2.04 4.54 8.16
N HIS A 483 2.47 4.40 6.91
CA HIS A 483 3.64 3.62 6.51
C HIS A 483 4.74 4.56 6.01
N PRO A 484 5.54 5.18 6.88
CA PRO A 484 6.43 6.27 6.49
C PRO A 484 7.44 5.88 5.41
N LEU A 485 7.89 4.62 5.41
CA LEU A 485 8.82 4.12 4.40
C LEU A 485 8.22 4.11 2.99
N ILE A 486 6.89 4.04 2.85
CA ILE A 486 6.21 4.07 1.54
C ILE A 486 5.84 5.52 1.19
N SER A 487 6.80 6.42 1.23
CA SER A 487 6.60 7.82 0.84
C SER A 487 7.34 8.14 -0.44
N GLN A 488 6.73 8.94 -1.30
CA GLN A 488 7.23 9.24 -2.64
C GLN A 488 8.73 9.60 -2.68
N PRO A 489 9.28 10.50 -1.84
CA PRO A 489 10.70 10.87 -1.93
C PRO A 489 11.64 9.69 -1.69
N LEU A 490 11.29 8.80 -0.75
CA LEU A 490 12.09 7.63 -0.43
C LEU A 490 11.94 6.53 -1.49
N VAL A 491 10.74 6.34 -2.01
CA VAL A 491 10.46 5.43 -3.13
C VAL A 491 11.30 5.84 -4.35
N GLU A 492 11.25 7.10 -4.73
CA GLU A 492 11.99 7.60 -5.89
C GLU A 492 13.51 7.47 -5.72
N LEU A 493 14.05 7.81 -4.54
CA LEU A 493 15.48 7.59 -4.26
C LEU A 493 15.88 6.12 -4.41
N CYS A 494 15.11 5.20 -3.83
CA CYS A 494 15.43 3.77 -3.92
C CYS A 494 15.29 3.22 -5.34
N LEU A 495 14.40 3.78 -6.16
CA LEU A 495 14.31 3.46 -7.58
C LEU A 495 15.51 3.99 -8.37
N GLN A 496 16.02 5.17 -8.04
CA GLN A 496 17.20 5.76 -8.69
C GLN A 496 18.50 5.07 -8.29
N LEU A 497 18.58 4.48 -7.09
CA LEU A 497 19.78 3.74 -6.65
C LEU A 497 19.85 2.38 -7.37
N PRO A 498 21.02 1.97 -7.91
CA PRO A 498 21.21 0.67 -8.54
C PRO A 498 20.95 -0.50 -7.59
N THR A 499 20.43 -1.61 -8.11
CA THR A 499 20.09 -2.81 -7.31
C THR A 499 21.31 -3.44 -6.63
N TYR A 500 22.46 -3.49 -7.32
CA TYR A 500 23.71 -3.98 -6.74
C TYR A 500 24.20 -3.07 -5.59
N LEU A 501 23.90 -1.78 -5.62
CA LEU A 501 24.23 -0.85 -4.54
C LEU A 501 23.28 -1.02 -3.36
N LEU A 502 21.97 -1.20 -3.59
CA LEU A 502 21.00 -1.52 -2.53
C LEU A 502 21.35 -2.83 -1.80
N CYS A 503 21.93 -3.79 -2.52
CA CYS A 503 22.44 -5.07 -1.97
C CYS A 503 23.93 -5.03 -1.61
N HIS A 504 24.46 -3.84 -1.31
CA HIS A 504 25.86 -3.64 -0.96
C HIS A 504 26.39 -4.67 0.06
N GLY A 505 27.62 -5.13 -0.12
CA GLY A 505 28.23 -6.15 0.74
C GLY A 505 27.69 -7.58 0.55
N GLY A 506 26.94 -7.82 -0.53
CA GLY A 506 26.39 -9.15 -0.85
C GLY A 506 25.25 -9.56 0.09
N ARG A 507 24.39 -8.62 0.47
CA ARG A 507 23.23 -8.87 1.35
C ARG A 507 22.00 -8.09 0.88
N GLY A 508 20.84 -8.71 1.00
CA GLY A 508 19.59 -7.98 0.87
C GLY A 508 19.54 -6.82 1.89
N ARG A 509 19.05 -5.66 1.45
CA ARG A 509 19.04 -4.43 2.25
C ARG A 509 20.43 -4.00 2.75
N GLY A 510 21.51 -4.34 2.02
CA GLY A 510 22.88 -4.09 2.45
C GLY A 510 23.19 -2.61 2.66
N LEU A 511 22.75 -1.76 1.73
CA LEU A 511 22.96 -0.32 1.79
C LEU A 511 22.28 0.33 3.02
N VAL A 512 21.02 0.00 3.30
CA VAL A 512 20.32 0.58 4.46
C VAL A 512 20.91 0.09 5.78
N ARG A 513 21.41 -1.15 5.83
CA ARG A 513 22.16 -1.66 6.99
C ARG A 513 23.43 -0.86 7.23
N GLN A 514 24.15 -0.47 6.17
CA GLN A 514 25.29 0.44 6.26
C GLN A 514 24.86 1.84 6.67
N ALA A 515 23.79 2.36 6.10
CA ALA A 515 23.27 3.70 6.37
C ALA A 515 22.92 3.92 7.85
N PHE A 516 22.43 2.88 8.53
CA PHE A 516 22.07 2.93 9.95
C PHE A 516 23.11 2.28 10.90
N ALA A 517 24.34 2.10 10.43
CA ALA A 517 25.45 1.69 11.31
C ALA A 517 25.68 2.73 12.41
N GLY A 518 25.81 2.26 13.66
CA GLY A 518 25.94 3.12 14.83
C GLY A 518 24.65 3.82 15.28
N ARG A 519 23.51 3.56 14.60
CA ARG A 519 22.17 4.08 14.96
C ARG A 519 21.22 2.98 15.42
N LEU A 520 21.54 1.75 15.11
CA LEU A 520 20.78 0.57 15.51
C LEU A 520 21.72 -0.46 16.14
N PRO A 521 21.23 -1.25 17.10
CA PRO A 521 22.01 -2.37 17.66
C PRO A 521 22.45 -3.34 16.56
N ASP A 522 23.72 -3.79 16.61
CA ASP A 522 24.27 -4.70 15.60
C ASP A 522 23.49 -6.02 15.49
N GLN A 523 22.95 -6.51 16.59
CA GLN A 523 22.10 -7.71 16.59
C GLN A 523 20.85 -7.58 15.71
N ILE A 524 20.32 -6.36 15.53
CA ILE A 524 19.21 -6.06 14.63
C ILE A 524 19.73 -5.81 13.20
N ARG A 525 20.73 -4.91 13.11
CA ARG A 525 21.31 -4.49 11.84
C ARG A 525 21.96 -5.65 11.08
N LEU A 526 22.57 -6.59 11.76
CA LEU A 526 23.28 -7.72 11.15
C LEU A 526 22.47 -9.04 11.13
N ARG A 527 21.22 -9.02 11.59
CA ARG A 527 20.36 -10.19 11.60
C ARG A 527 20.17 -10.78 10.19
N ARG A 528 20.25 -12.11 10.07
CA ARG A 528 20.10 -12.86 8.80
C ARG A 528 18.74 -13.55 8.66
N SER A 529 18.09 -13.90 9.76
CA SER A 529 16.80 -14.58 9.78
C SER A 529 15.66 -13.56 9.94
N LYS A 530 14.53 -13.82 9.30
CA LYS A 530 13.27 -13.11 9.52
C LYS A 530 12.30 -14.09 10.17
N GLY A 531 11.48 -13.63 11.12
CA GLY A 531 10.42 -14.43 11.69
C GLY A 531 9.39 -14.83 10.62
N ASP A 532 8.79 -16.00 10.79
CA ASP A 532 7.77 -16.53 9.90
C ASP A 532 6.42 -16.58 10.61
N ALA A 533 5.41 -15.95 10.02
CA ALA A 533 4.04 -15.96 10.52
C ALA A 533 3.25 -17.23 10.13
N SER A 534 3.86 -18.18 9.42
CA SER A 534 3.16 -19.37 8.92
C SER A 534 2.49 -20.17 10.03
N ARG A 535 3.15 -20.32 11.19
CA ARG A 535 2.60 -21.02 12.36
C ARG A 535 1.32 -20.35 12.87
N PHE A 536 1.28 -19.03 12.91
CA PHE A 536 0.09 -18.28 13.33
C PHE A 536 -1.11 -18.61 12.44
N TYR A 537 -0.95 -18.58 11.12
CA TYR A 537 -2.02 -18.90 10.17
C TYR A 537 -2.48 -20.35 10.27
N ILE A 538 -1.58 -21.29 10.51
CA ILE A 538 -1.92 -22.71 10.71
C ILE A 538 -2.76 -22.88 11.98
N GLU A 539 -2.39 -22.26 13.09
CA GLU A 539 -3.16 -22.35 14.32
C GLU A 539 -4.52 -21.65 14.21
N GLN A 540 -4.61 -20.52 13.48
CA GLN A 540 -5.88 -19.88 13.16
C GLN A 540 -6.81 -20.79 12.34
N LEU A 541 -6.29 -21.48 11.33
CA LEU A 541 -7.05 -22.43 10.53
C LEU A 541 -7.60 -23.57 11.39
N LYS A 542 -6.78 -24.12 12.29
CA LYS A 542 -7.18 -25.20 13.21
C LYS A 542 -8.29 -24.75 14.16
N ALA A 543 -8.10 -23.60 14.79
CA ALA A 543 -9.01 -23.07 15.80
C ALA A 543 -10.38 -22.70 15.23
N ASN A 544 -10.42 -22.25 13.97
CA ASN A 544 -11.63 -21.75 13.31
C ASN A 544 -12.16 -22.70 12.22
N ARG A 545 -11.74 -23.96 12.24
CA ARG A 545 -12.03 -24.94 11.20
C ARG A 545 -13.52 -25.06 10.86
N ASP A 546 -14.37 -25.19 11.87
CA ASP A 546 -15.81 -25.44 11.68
C ASP A 546 -16.51 -24.21 11.09
N LEU A 547 -16.15 -22.99 11.55
CA LEU A 547 -16.62 -21.73 10.96
C LEU A 547 -16.19 -21.60 9.48
N LEU A 548 -14.93 -21.93 9.19
CA LEU A 548 -14.39 -21.86 7.83
C LEU A 548 -15.08 -22.88 6.91
N ALA A 549 -15.31 -24.11 7.40
CA ALA A 549 -15.99 -25.15 6.65
C ALA A 549 -17.45 -24.75 6.36
N ASP A 550 -18.20 -24.33 7.37
CA ASP A 550 -19.62 -23.93 7.21
C ASP A 550 -19.76 -22.75 6.24
N THR A 551 -18.89 -21.73 6.37
CA THR A 551 -18.93 -20.54 5.52
C THR A 551 -18.56 -20.85 4.07
N LEU A 552 -17.48 -21.59 3.84
CA LEU A 552 -16.95 -21.79 2.49
C LEU A 552 -17.66 -22.87 1.70
N MET A 553 -18.08 -23.97 2.37
CA MET A 553 -18.72 -25.10 1.69
C MET A 553 -20.09 -24.74 1.11
N ASN A 554 -20.79 -23.82 1.74
CA ASN A 554 -22.13 -23.38 1.35
C ASN A 554 -22.11 -21.95 0.78
N GLY A 555 -20.93 -21.39 0.55
CA GLY A 555 -20.75 -20.01 0.17
C GLY A 555 -20.87 -19.71 -1.33
N ALA A 556 -20.85 -18.43 -1.66
CA ALA A 556 -20.98 -17.92 -3.03
C ALA A 556 -19.79 -18.33 -3.92
N LEU A 557 -18.60 -18.51 -3.35
CA LEU A 557 -17.41 -18.92 -4.12
C LEU A 557 -17.59 -20.33 -4.71
N VAL A 558 -18.08 -21.28 -3.92
CA VAL A 558 -18.39 -22.65 -4.39
C VAL A 558 -19.60 -22.62 -5.31
N ALA A 559 -20.67 -21.91 -4.94
CA ALA A 559 -21.90 -21.83 -5.74
C ALA A 559 -21.66 -21.25 -7.15
N ASN A 560 -20.74 -20.31 -7.29
CA ASN A 560 -20.36 -19.70 -8.59
C ASN A 560 -19.19 -20.43 -9.26
N GLY A 561 -18.72 -21.56 -8.73
CA GLY A 561 -17.65 -22.36 -9.33
C GLY A 561 -16.28 -21.65 -9.34
N LEU A 562 -16.04 -20.70 -8.43
CA LEU A 562 -14.77 -19.98 -8.32
C LEU A 562 -13.72 -20.80 -7.58
N ILE A 563 -14.12 -21.59 -6.59
CA ILE A 563 -13.29 -22.56 -5.88
C ILE A 563 -13.93 -23.94 -5.91
N ASN A 564 -13.11 -24.98 -5.72
CA ASN A 564 -13.55 -26.36 -5.70
C ASN A 564 -13.90 -26.79 -4.26
N ARG A 565 -15.10 -27.29 -4.04
CA ARG A 565 -15.55 -27.80 -2.73
C ARG A 565 -14.62 -28.89 -2.18
N ALA A 566 -14.18 -29.82 -3.03
CA ALA A 566 -13.32 -30.93 -2.61
C ALA A 566 -11.94 -30.43 -2.11
N ASP A 567 -11.42 -29.36 -2.70
CA ASP A 567 -10.14 -28.77 -2.29
C ASP A 567 -10.28 -28.03 -0.94
N VAL A 568 -11.42 -27.37 -0.70
CA VAL A 568 -11.74 -26.77 0.61
C VAL A 568 -11.82 -27.87 1.68
N GLU A 569 -12.54 -28.97 1.41
CA GLU A 569 -12.63 -30.11 2.32
C GLU A 569 -11.24 -30.71 2.62
N ALA A 570 -10.42 -30.88 1.57
CA ALA A 570 -9.07 -31.43 1.71
C ALA A 570 -8.18 -30.52 2.57
N ALA A 571 -8.22 -29.21 2.35
CA ALA A 571 -7.42 -28.24 3.08
C ALA A 571 -7.81 -28.11 4.56
N LEU A 572 -9.08 -28.35 4.90
CA LEU A 572 -9.59 -28.28 6.26
C LEU A 572 -9.58 -29.63 7.01
N ARG A 573 -9.07 -30.72 6.42
CA ARG A 573 -8.92 -32.01 7.12
C ARG A 573 -7.89 -31.93 8.24
N PRO A 574 -8.14 -32.56 9.40
CA PRO A 574 -7.14 -32.67 10.44
C PRO A 574 -5.85 -33.33 9.90
N GLY A 575 -4.71 -32.68 10.12
CA GLY A 575 -3.41 -33.16 9.64
C GLY A 575 -2.96 -32.64 8.26
N SER A 576 -3.84 -32.00 7.48
CA SER A 576 -3.52 -31.42 6.17
C SER A 576 -3.09 -29.95 6.23
N TYR A 577 -3.03 -29.33 7.41
CA TYR A 577 -2.64 -27.94 7.61
C TYR A 577 -1.15 -27.71 7.25
N GLY A 578 -0.79 -27.97 6.00
CA GLY A 578 0.53 -27.71 5.46
C GLY A 578 0.71 -26.23 5.13
N VAL A 579 1.98 -25.83 5.02
CA VAL A 579 2.40 -24.53 4.49
C VAL A 579 2.16 -24.46 2.97
N ASP A 580 1.41 -25.39 2.41
CA ASP A 580 1.06 -25.37 1.00
C ASP A 580 0.25 -24.11 0.65
N THR A 581 0.30 -23.75 -0.59
CA THR A 581 -0.26 -22.50 -1.10
C THR A 581 -1.76 -22.40 -0.83
N PHE A 582 -2.46 -23.54 -0.77
CA PHE A 582 -3.92 -23.57 -0.60
C PHE A 582 -4.36 -23.33 0.85
N GLY A 583 -3.62 -23.80 1.87
CA GLY A 583 -3.95 -23.51 3.27
C GLY A 583 -3.98 -22.00 3.58
N ARG A 584 -3.09 -21.22 2.96
CA ARG A 584 -3.12 -19.75 3.07
C ARG A 584 -4.31 -19.13 2.34
N MET A 585 -4.75 -19.74 1.25
CA MET A 585 -5.90 -19.28 0.46
C MET A 585 -7.22 -19.42 1.19
N ILE A 586 -7.36 -20.35 2.13
CA ILE A 586 -8.60 -20.56 2.89
C ILE A 586 -9.02 -19.29 3.63
N LEU A 587 -8.09 -18.62 4.32
CA LEU A 587 -8.41 -17.35 4.99
C LEU A 587 -8.74 -16.22 4.00
N VAL A 588 -8.11 -16.21 2.84
CA VAL A 588 -8.44 -15.27 1.75
C VAL A 588 -9.86 -15.57 1.22
N CYS A 589 -10.18 -16.84 0.98
CA CYS A 589 -11.52 -17.26 0.57
C CYS A 589 -12.57 -16.86 1.61
N TYR A 590 -12.27 -17.01 2.91
CA TYR A 590 -13.17 -16.58 3.98
C TYR A 590 -13.44 -15.06 3.95
N VAL A 591 -12.39 -14.24 3.78
CA VAL A 591 -12.55 -12.79 3.65
C VAL A 591 -13.40 -12.41 2.44
N ILE A 592 -13.16 -13.07 1.29
CA ILE A 592 -13.93 -12.82 0.07
C ILE A 592 -15.39 -13.25 0.26
N GLU A 593 -15.64 -14.40 0.88
CA GLU A 593 -16.99 -14.90 1.16
C GLU A 593 -17.76 -13.96 2.10
N ALA A 594 -17.08 -13.49 3.17
CA ALA A 594 -17.64 -12.53 4.09
C ALA A 594 -18.02 -11.21 3.38
N TRP A 595 -17.16 -10.74 2.47
CA TRP A 595 -17.42 -9.55 1.66
C TRP A 595 -18.58 -9.76 0.68
N LEU A 596 -18.60 -10.87 -0.06
CA LEU A 596 -19.70 -11.21 -0.98
C LEU A 596 -21.04 -11.23 -0.26
N GLY A 597 -21.10 -11.83 0.93
CA GLY A 597 -22.31 -11.89 1.74
C GLY A 597 -22.86 -10.53 2.17
N ARG A 598 -22.06 -9.46 2.10
CA ARG A 598 -22.52 -8.08 2.37
C ARG A 598 -23.21 -7.43 1.18
N TRP A 599 -22.88 -7.85 -0.04
CA TRP A 599 -23.41 -7.26 -1.28
C TRP A 599 -24.54 -8.06 -1.92
N THR A 600 -24.73 -9.31 -1.51
CA THR A 600 -25.77 -10.22 -2.07
C THR A 600 -27.05 -10.32 -1.24
N ARG A 601 -27.14 -9.54 -0.14
CA ARG A 601 -28.32 -9.48 0.75
C ARG A 601 -29.30 -8.39 0.36
#